data_23d7198cdc36979b2be07142ee3d4f5a
#
_entry.id   23d7198cdc36979b2be07142ee3d4f5a
#
_cell.length_a   1.000
_cell.length_b   1.000
_cell.length_c   1.000
_cell.angle_alpha   90.00
_cell.angle_beta   90.00
_cell.angle_gamma   90.00
#
_symmetry.space_group_name_H-M   'P 1'
#
loop_
_entity.id
_entity.type
_entity.pdbx_description
1 polymer ?
#
loop_
_entity_poly.entity_id
_entity_poly.type
_entity_poly.pdbx_seq_one_letter_code
_entity_poly.pdbx_strand_id
1 'polypeptide(L)'
;MSVNNWLNKKVKEYSHQKIDLLILKDLVNKLEIKPPKKIISITGTNGKGSTANLINTILKKNSYSTGLYTSPPLIDYNERIKINEKNILNEQLKKYFLKIEKKFAKENLNFYQLFS
;
A
#
# COMPACT_ATOMS: atom_id res chain seq x y z
N MET A 1 -15.98 -4.17 13.50
CA MET A 1 -15.81 -4.39 12.05
C MET A 1 -14.36 -4.74 11.78
N SER A 2 -14.10 -5.81 11.04
CA SER A 2 -12.73 -6.16 10.64
C SER A 2 -12.16 -5.11 9.70
N VAL A 3 -10.82 -5.01 9.65
CA VAL A 3 -10.13 -4.07 8.75
C VAL A 3 -10.46 -4.38 7.28
N ASN A 4 -10.56 -5.66 6.92
CA ASN A 4 -10.94 -6.06 5.58
C ASN A 4 -12.34 -5.59 5.20
N ASN A 5 -13.31 -5.76 6.07
CA ASN A 5 -14.67 -5.30 5.83
C ASN A 5 -14.74 -3.78 5.72
N TRP A 6 -14.00 -3.09 6.56
CA TRP A 6 -13.90 -1.64 6.51
C TRP A 6 -13.26 -1.16 5.20
N LEU A 7 -12.15 -1.76 4.76
CA LEU A 7 -11.50 -1.45 3.47
C LEU A 7 -12.39 -1.78 2.28
N ASN A 8 -13.06 -2.93 2.29
CA ASN A 8 -13.99 -3.29 1.22
C ASN A 8 -15.12 -2.27 1.06
N LYS A 9 -15.64 -1.79 2.19
CA LYS A 9 -16.66 -0.73 2.19
C LYS A 9 -16.10 0.55 1.57
N LYS A 10 -14.90 0.98 1.97
CA LYS A 10 -14.24 2.17 1.44
C LYS A 10 -13.93 2.05 -0.06
N VAL A 11 -13.37 0.93 -0.49
CA VAL A 11 -13.09 0.68 -1.91
C VAL A 11 -14.37 0.76 -2.73
N LYS A 12 -15.46 0.17 -2.26
CA LYS A 12 -16.76 0.21 -2.93
C LYS A 12 -17.35 1.62 -2.98
N GLU A 13 -17.21 2.37 -1.89
CA GLU A 13 -17.70 3.76 -1.79
C GLU A 13 -17.04 4.66 -2.83
N TYR A 14 -15.74 4.45 -3.10
CA TYR A 14 -14.95 5.25 -4.04
C TYR A 14 -14.76 4.62 -5.43
N SER A 15 -15.40 3.49 -5.71
CA SER A 15 -15.18 2.71 -6.95
C SER A 15 -15.53 3.42 -8.26
N HIS A 16 -16.34 4.46 -8.20
CA HIS A 16 -16.79 5.20 -9.39
C HIS A 16 -15.89 6.36 -9.81
N GLN A 17 -14.87 6.65 -9.05
CA GLN A 17 -13.97 7.77 -9.30
C GLN A 17 -12.74 7.29 -10.08
N LYS A 18 -12.29 8.07 -11.06
CA LYS A 18 -11.05 7.80 -11.78
C LYS A 18 -9.86 8.30 -10.96
N ILE A 19 -8.77 7.52 -10.97
CA ILE A 19 -7.51 7.94 -10.35
C ILE A 19 -6.86 8.98 -11.25
N ASP A 20 -6.67 10.18 -10.73
CA ASP A 20 -5.86 11.21 -11.36
C ASP A 20 -4.45 11.18 -10.76
N LEU A 21 -3.48 10.78 -11.59
CA LEU A 21 -2.09 10.64 -11.16
C LEU A 21 -1.46 11.97 -10.74
N LEU A 22 -1.90 13.09 -11.32
CA LEU A 22 -1.40 14.42 -10.93
C LEU A 22 -1.88 14.80 -9.55
N ILE A 23 -3.15 14.55 -9.26
CA ILE A 23 -3.72 14.76 -7.92
C ILE A 23 -3.03 13.86 -6.91
N LEU A 24 -2.82 12.57 -7.24
CA LEU A 24 -2.13 11.63 -6.38
C LEU A 24 -0.70 12.08 -6.06
N LYS A 25 0.04 12.56 -7.07
CA LYS A 25 1.39 13.08 -6.88
C LYS A 25 1.41 14.30 -5.95
N ASP A 26 0.48 15.23 -6.14
CA ASP A 26 0.35 16.41 -5.29
C ASP A 26 0.06 16.04 -3.83
N LEU A 27 -0.76 15.03 -3.63
CA LEU A 27 -1.09 14.52 -2.29
C LEU A 27 0.09 13.86 -1.60
N VAL A 28 0.84 13.04 -2.32
CA VAL A 28 2.06 12.43 -1.80
C VAL A 28 3.04 13.51 -1.36
N ASN A 29 3.18 14.58 -2.14
CA ASN A 29 4.00 15.73 -1.78
C ASN A 29 3.49 16.44 -0.51
N LYS A 30 2.18 16.61 -0.37
CA LYS A 30 1.56 17.23 0.83
C LYS A 30 1.71 16.38 2.09
N LEU A 31 1.89 15.07 1.96
CA LEU A 31 2.14 14.17 3.09
C LEU A 31 3.54 14.31 3.68
N GLU A 32 4.43 15.00 2.98
CA GLU A 32 5.83 15.19 3.41
C GLU A 32 6.54 13.87 3.73
N ILE A 33 6.21 12.82 2.97
CA ILE A 33 6.79 11.49 3.14
C ILE A 33 8.22 11.50 2.64
N LYS A 34 9.14 11.10 3.51
CA LYS A 34 10.52 10.87 3.10
C LYS A 34 10.59 9.58 2.27
N PRO A 35 10.95 9.66 0.98
CA PRO A 35 10.99 8.47 0.15
C PRO A 35 12.10 7.51 0.60
N PRO A 36 11.96 6.20 0.31
CA PRO A 36 13.04 5.25 0.55
C PRO A 36 14.24 5.58 -0.34
N LYS A 37 15.43 5.20 0.10
CA LYS A 37 16.67 5.45 -0.66
C LYS A 37 16.68 4.77 -2.02
N LYS A 38 16.09 3.58 -2.11
CA LYS A 38 15.98 2.79 -3.35
C LYS A 38 14.62 2.14 -3.44
N ILE A 39 14.09 2.12 -4.65
CA ILE A 39 12.83 1.44 -4.98
C ILE A 39 13.13 0.44 -6.10
N ILE A 40 12.70 -0.81 -5.89
CA ILE A 40 12.79 -1.87 -6.90
C ILE A 40 11.37 -2.18 -7.35
N SER A 41 11.09 -1.95 -8.62
CA SER A 41 9.80 -2.27 -9.22
C SER A 41 9.91 -3.55 -10.02
N ILE A 42 8.96 -4.48 -9.81
CA ILE A 42 8.94 -5.78 -10.47
C ILE A 42 7.67 -5.87 -11.30
N THR A 43 7.83 -6.12 -12.58
CA THR A 43 6.74 -6.27 -13.53
C THR A 43 6.80 -7.64 -14.20
N GLY A 44 5.69 -8.08 -14.73
CA GLY A 44 5.59 -9.36 -15.44
C GLY A 44 4.21 -9.98 -15.30
N THR A 45 3.99 -11.10 -16.00
CA THR A 45 2.72 -11.82 -15.97
C THR A 45 2.67 -12.85 -14.84
N ASN A 46 3.78 -13.55 -14.59
CA ASN A 46 3.89 -14.60 -13.58
C ASN A 46 5.14 -14.39 -12.71
N GLY A 47 5.07 -14.85 -11.47
CA GLY A 47 6.23 -14.89 -10.56
C GLY A 47 6.65 -13.55 -9.97
N LYS A 48 5.89 -12.47 -10.16
CA LYS A 48 6.21 -11.15 -9.59
C LYS A 48 6.33 -11.18 -8.07
N GLY A 49 5.31 -11.74 -7.42
CA GLY A 49 5.29 -11.84 -5.96
C GLY A 49 6.40 -12.72 -5.40
N SER A 50 6.65 -13.86 -6.02
CA SER A 50 7.74 -14.77 -5.63
C SER A 50 9.10 -14.11 -5.78
N THR A 51 9.35 -13.40 -6.87
CA THR A 51 10.59 -12.66 -7.10
C THR A 51 10.75 -11.54 -6.08
N ALA A 52 9.71 -10.77 -5.81
CA ALA A 52 9.73 -9.70 -4.82
C ALA A 52 10.04 -10.22 -3.41
N ASN A 53 9.41 -11.32 -3.02
CA ASN A 53 9.65 -11.95 -1.72
C ASN A 53 11.09 -12.49 -1.61
N LEU A 54 11.63 -13.09 -2.67
CA LEU A 54 13.01 -13.56 -2.68
C LEU A 54 14.01 -12.41 -2.51
N ILE A 55 13.84 -11.33 -3.26
CA ILE A 55 14.68 -10.13 -3.14
C ILE A 55 14.58 -9.56 -1.73
N ASN A 56 13.37 -9.46 -1.18
CA ASN A 56 13.14 -8.98 0.18
C ASN A 56 13.90 -9.82 1.22
N THR A 57 13.83 -11.14 1.11
CA THR A 57 14.54 -12.06 1.99
C THR A 57 16.06 -11.89 1.90
N ILE A 58 16.60 -11.76 0.69
CA ILE A 58 18.04 -11.55 0.47
C ILE A 58 18.49 -10.23 1.10
N LEU A 59 17.76 -9.16 0.85
CA LEU A 59 18.08 -7.84 1.40
C LEU A 59 18.02 -7.85 2.93
N LYS A 60 17.01 -8.49 3.50
CA LYS A 60 16.86 -8.58 4.95
C LYS A 60 17.99 -9.39 5.60
N LYS A 61 18.41 -10.48 4.97
CA LYS A 61 19.58 -11.26 5.42
C LYS A 61 20.88 -10.47 5.38
N ASN A 62 20.95 -9.46 4.54
CA ASN A 62 22.10 -8.55 4.45
C ASN A 62 21.91 -7.26 5.27
N SER A 63 21.06 -7.30 6.28
CA SER A 63 20.83 -6.21 7.25
C SER A 63 20.22 -4.92 6.68
N TYR A 64 19.57 -5.00 5.52
CA TYR A 64 18.80 -3.86 5.00
C TYR A 64 17.43 -3.79 5.66
N SER A 65 16.97 -2.58 5.93
CA SER A 65 15.56 -2.32 6.25
C SER A 65 14.75 -2.35 4.96
N THR A 66 13.68 -3.14 4.95
CA THR A 66 12.89 -3.37 3.74
C THR A 66 11.42 -3.08 3.95
N GLY A 67 10.78 -2.52 2.92
CA GLY A 67 9.34 -2.50 2.77
C GLY A 67 8.98 -3.22 1.49
N LEU A 68 7.99 -4.07 1.53
CA LEU A 68 7.50 -4.83 0.37
C LEU A 68 6.02 -4.55 0.16
N TYR A 69 5.65 -4.19 -1.06
CA TYR A 69 4.26 -4.10 -1.48
C TYR A 69 4.00 -5.08 -2.62
N THR A 70 2.99 -5.93 -2.45
CA THR A 70 2.57 -6.90 -3.46
C THR A 70 1.06 -6.85 -3.70
N SER A 71 0.63 -7.23 -4.90
CA SER A 71 -0.76 -7.23 -5.33
C SER A 71 -1.00 -8.37 -6.30
N PRO A 72 -2.15 -9.02 -6.27
CA PRO A 72 -3.26 -8.88 -5.31
C PRO A 72 -2.98 -9.59 -3.98
N PRO A 73 -3.78 -9.34 -2.91
CA PRO A 73 -3.70 -10.13 -1.67
C PRO A 73 -4.34 -11.51 -1.88
N LEU A 74 -3.92 -12.50 -1.10
CA LEU A 74 -4.55 -13.82 -1.10
C LEU A 74 -5.86 -13.83 -0.31
N ILE A 75 -5.82 -13.30 0.93
CA ILE A 75 -6.97 -13.29 1.84
C ILE A 75 -7.18 -11.89 2.42
N ASP A 76 -6.14 -11.33 3.04
CA ASP A 76 -6.23 -10.08 3.81
C ASP A 76 -5.44 -8.95 3.16
N TYR A 77 -5.93 -7.72 3.26
CA TYR A 77 -5.26 -6.55 2.72
C TYR A 77 -3.87 -6.30 3.33
N ASN A 78 -3.66 -6.67 4.59
CA ASN A 78 -2.36 -6.50 5.24
C ASN A 78 -1.25 -7.38 4.66
N GLU A 79 -1.59 -8.41 3.92
CA GLU A 79 -0.62 -9.25 3.19
C GLU A 79 0.14 -8.48 2.11
N ARG A 80 -0.45 -7.39 1.61
CA ARG A 80 0.17 -6.56 0.58
C ARG A 80 1.38 -5.79 1.07
N ILE A 81 1.47 -5.54 2.36
CA ILE A 81 2.51 -4.68 2.94
C ILE A 81 3.29 -5.46 3.98
N LYS A 82 4.57 -5.67 3.72
CA LYS A 82 5.50 -6.22 4.68
C LYS A 82 6.55 -5.19 5.06
N ILE A 83 6.83 -5.10 6.34
CA ILE A 83 7.89 -4.29 6.89
C ILE A 83 8.89 -5.24 7.56
N ASN A 84 10.11 -5.30 7.02
CA ASN A 84 11.13 -6.23 7.48
C ASN A 84 10.63 -7.69 7.56
N GLU A 85 10.04 -8.19 6.47
CA GLU A 85 9.47 -9.53 6.30
C GLU A 85 8.21 -9.87 7.11
N LYS A 86 7.66 -8.93 7.87
CA LYS A 86 6.43 -9.12 8.63
C LYS A 86 5.27 -8.34 8.00
N ASN A 87 4.12 -8.98 7.88
CA ASN A 87 2.91 -8.28 7.46
C ASN A 87 2.63 -7.11 8.41
N ILE A 88 2.25 -5.98 7.83
CA ILE A 88 1.78 -4.84 8.63
C ILE A 88 0.59 -5.27 9.49
N LEU A 89 0.54 -4.81 10.72
CA LEU A 89 -0.60 -5.09 11.59
C LEU A 89 -1.86 -4.39 11.06
N ASN A 90 -3.01 -5.05 11.16
CA ASN A 90 -4.29 -4.49 10.74
C ASN A 90 -4.59 -3.14 11.39
N GLU A 91 -4.25 -2.98 12.66
CA GLU A 91 -4.41 -1.72 13.39
C GLU A 91 -3.56 -0.59 12.81
N GLN A 92 -2.31 -0.90 12.45
CA GLN A 92 -1.42 0.06 11.81
C GLN A 92 -1.92 0.44 10.41
N LEU A 93 -2.36 -0.54 9.63
CA LEU A 93 -2.92 -0.31 8.31
C LEU A 93 -4.11 0.64 8.37
N LYS A 94 -5.06 0.37 9.25
CA LYS A 94 -6.22 1.23 9.48
C LYS A 94 -5.83 2.63 9.93
N LYS A 95 -4.87 2.73 10.86
CA LYS A 95 -4.36 4.02 11.35
C LYS A 95 -3.78 4.87 10.22
N TYR A 96 -3.00 4.28 9.33
CA TYR A 96 -2.42 5.01 8.20
C TYR A 96 -3.50 5.46 7.20
N PHE A 97 -4.46 4.60 6.88
CA PHE A 97 -5.58 4.98 6.02
C PHE A 97 -6.40 6.13 6.61
N LEU A 98 -6.74 6.07 7.89
CA LEU A 98 -7.47 7.14 8.56
C LEU A 98 -6.69 8.46 8.58
N LYS A 99 -5.38 8.38 8.77
CA LYS A 99 -4.51 9.57 8.73
C LYS A 99 -4.52 10.22 7.35
N ILE A 100 -4.43 9.43 6.30
CA ILE A 100 -4.50 9.91 4.92
C ILE A 100 -5.87 10.50 4.62
N GLU A 101 -6.93 9.79 4.95
CA GLU A 101 -8.31 10.24 4.75
C GLU A 101 -8.59 11.56 5.47
N LYS A 102 -8.17 11.70 6.72
CA LYS A 102 -8.33 12.94 7.49
C LYS A 102 -7.59 14.12 6.85
N LYS A 103 -6.38 13.89 6.35
CA LYS A 103 -5.57 14.96 5.72
C LYS A 103 -6.17 15.42 4.40
N PHE A 104 -6.87 14.55 3.70
CA PHE A 104 -7.40 14.78 2.35
C PHE A 104 -8.92 14.74 2.25
N ALA A 105 -9.64 14.88 3.35
CA ALA A 105 -11.10 14.85 3.39
C ALA A 105 -11.78 15.84 2.44
N LYS A 106 -11.10 16.93 2.08
CA LYS A 106 -11.61 17.97 1.17
C LYS A 106 -11.42 17.66 -0.31
N GLU A 107 -10.67 16.63 -0.68
CA GLU A 107 -10.19 16.43 -2.05
C GLU A 107 -10.84 15.25 -2.78
N ASN A 108 -11.89 14.64 -2.24
CA ASN A 108 -12.65 13.52 -2.84
C ASN A 108 -11.79 12.44 -3.48
N LEU A 109 -10.83 11.93 -2.70
CA LEU A 109 -9.79 11.10 -3.26
C LEU A 109 -10.05 9.62 -3.20
N ASN A 110 -9.62 9.06 -4.25
CA ASN A 110 -9.82 7.71 -4.66
C ASN A 110 -8.63 6.77 -4.38
N PHE A 111 -7.79 7.11 -3.40
CA PHE A 111 -6.62 6.29 -3.08
C PHE A 111 -6.99 4.85 -2.64
N TYR A 112 -8.23 4.63 -2.21
CA TYR A 112 -8.71 3.29 -1.88
C TYR A 112 -8.79 2.36 -3.10
N GLN A 113 -8.94 2.89 -4.31
CA GLN A 113 -8.89 2.08 -5.53
C GLN A 113 -7.54 1.42 -5.77
N LEU A 114 -6.48 1.98 -5.24
CA LEU A 114 -5.16 1.36 -5.28
C LEU A 114 -5.13 0.02 -4.52
N PHE A 115 -6.14 -0.22 -3.69
CA PHE A 115 -6.29 -1.44 -2.91
C PHE A 115 -7.34 -2.42 -3.46
N SER A 116 -7.99 -2.06 -4.53
CA SER A 116 -8.93 -2.95 -5.20
C SER A 116 -8.25 -4.05 -6.02
#